data_1a4047c6016581db4ee4c829c7b9cd16
#
_entry.id   1a4047c6016581db4ee4c829c7b9cd16
#
_cell.length_a   1.000
_cell.length_b   1.000
_cell.length_c   1.000
_cell.angle_alpha   90.00
_cell.angle_beta   90.00
_cell.angle_gamma   90.00
#
_symmetry.space_group_name_H-M   'P 1'
#
loop_
_entity.id
_entity.type
_entity.pdbx_description
1 polymer ?
#
loop_
_entity_poly.entity_id
_entity_poly.type
_entity_poly.pdbx_seq_one_letter_code
_entity_poly.pdbx_strand_id
1 'polypeptide(L)'
;RLMGENVIKYLKDRGVKKDIQLWSGTCYVHEEYQPENIDQVRSNFSDVEILVHPECDSSVVAKADYVGSTSQMLNHVRESKNDSFFLVTECGLTGVLQSEFPQKTFAGSCTLCKYMKSNSLEVILSVLENPSPENTITLEPETQVRALQCVNQLFHY
;
A
#
# COMPACT_ATOMS: atom_id res chain seq x y z
N ARG A 1 5.25 9.57 6.68
CA ARG A 1 4.99 9.86 8.10
C ARG A 1 4.11 8.78 8.72
N LEU A 2 2.86 8.60 8.29
CA LEU A 2 1.87 7.69 8.90
C LEU A 2 2.39 6.24 9.03
N MET A 3 2.97 5.69 7.97
CA MET A 3 3.60 4.36 8.04
C MET A 3 4.65 4.28 9.15
N GLY A 4 5.52 5.29 9.26
CA GLY A 4 6.56 5.30 10.30
C GLY A 4 5.98 5.41 11.70
N GLU A 5 4.92 6.20 11.90
CA GLU A 5 4.20 6.28 13.17
C GLU A 5 3.60 4.92 13.57
N ASN A 6 2.99 4.19 12.61
CA ASN A 6 2.48 2.84 12.84
C ASN A 6 3.59 1.83 13.14
N VAL A 7 4.76 1.94 12.46
CA VAL A 7 5.94 1.11 12.75
C VAL A 7 6.47 1.39 14.15
N ILE A 8 6.57 2.66 14.56
CA ILE A 8 7.00 3.04 15.92
C ILE A 8 6.07 2.41 16.96
N LYS A 9 4.75 2.53 16.75
CA LYS A 9 3.76 1.90 17.63
C LYS A 9 3.95 0.38 17.68
N TYR A 10 4.06 -0.28 16.54
CA TYR A 10 4.28 -1.72 16.43
C TYR A 10 5.53 -2.19 17.22
N LEU A 11 6.63 -1.47 17.10
CA LEU A 11 7.87 -1.76 17.81
C LEU A 11 7.72 -1.53 19.32
N LYS A 12 7.08 -0.41 19.70
CA LYS A 12 6.83 -0.07 21.11
C LYS A 12 5.99 -1.14 21.82
N ASP A 13 4.95 -1.63 21.16
CA ASP A 13 4.06 -2.67 21.68
C ASP A 13 4.80 -4.00 21.90
N ARG A 14 5.96 -4.20 21.25
CA ARG A 14 6.88 -5.35 21.40
C ARG A 14 8.07 -5.09 22.30
N GLY A 15 8.11 -3.93 22.97
CA GLY A 15 9.22 -3.55 23.83
C GLY A 15 10.52 -3.20 23.10
N VAL A 16 10.47 -3.05 21.77
CA VAL A 16 11.63 -2.70 20.94
C VAL A 16 11.78 -1.17 20.88
N LYS A 17 12.93 -0.67 21.30
CA LYS A 17 13.29 0.76 21.20
C LYS A 17 14.21 0.96 20.00
N LYS A 18 13.79 1.81 19.07
CA LYS A 18 14.57 2.27 17.92
C LYS A 18 14.42 3.77 17.79
N ASP A 19 15.51 4.44 17.42
CA ASP A 19 15.47 5.83 16.98
C ASP A 19 15.03 5.85 15.51
N ILE A 20 13.85 6.41 15.27
CA ILE A 20 13.23 6.43 13.94
C ILE A 20 12.94 7.89 13.59
N GLN A 21 13.60 8.38 12.55
CA GLN A 21 13.34 9.69 11.98
C GLN A 21 12.23 9.58 10.95
N LEU A 22 11.21 10.43 11.08
CA LEU A 22 10.07 10.45 10.19
C LEU A 22 10.20 11.58 9.17
N TRP A 23 10.04 11.25 7.91
CA TRP A 23 9.78 12.22 6.86
C TRP A 23 8.32 12.67 6.92
N SER A 24 8.05 13.97 6.74
CA SER A 24 6.70 14.55 6.86
C SER A 24 5.76 14.22 5.68
N GLY A 25 6.24 13.55 4.64
CA GLY A 25 5.42 13.12 3.51
C GLY A 25 4.44 12.00 3.87
N THR A 26 3.32 11.97 3.17
CA THR A 26 2.25 10.97 3.30
C THR A 26 1.76 10.53 1.92
N CYS A 27 1.05 9.41 1.87
CA CYS A 27 0.35 8.98 0.66
C CYS A 27 -1.10 9.46 0.71
N TYR A 28 -1.49 10.34 -0.20
CA TYR A 28 -2.84 10.91 -0.20
C TYR A 28 -3.94 9.85 -0.35
N VAL A 29 -3.68 8.76 -1.07
CA VAL A 29 -4.64 7.65 -1.22
C VAL A 29 -5.01 7.06 0.14
N HIS A 30 -4.01 6.84 1.00
CA HIS A 30 -4.22 6.25 2.31
C HIS A 30 -4.75 7.26 3.35
N GLU A 31 -4.56 8.58 3.12
CA GLU A 31 -5.14 9.65 3.95
C GLU A 31 -6.65 9.85 3.71
N GLU A 32 -7.17 9.41 2.56
CA GLU A 32 -8.60 9.53 2.27
C GLU A 32 -9.47 8.56 3.07
N TYR A 33 -8.89 7.48 3.59
CA TYR A 33 -9.64 6.53 4.40
C TYR A 33 -9.84 7.02 5.82
N GLN A 34 -11.09 6.90 6.29
CA GLN A 34 -11.51 7.26 7.64
C GLN A 34 -12.01 6.02 8.39
N PRO A 35 -11.92 6.00 9.74
CA PRO A 35 -12.43 4.89 10.54
C PRO A 35 -13.90 4.56 10.27
N GLU A 36 -14.70 5.57 9.95
CA GLU A 36 -16.14 5.46 9.63
C GLU A 36 -16.39 4.63 8.36
N ASN A 37 -15.46 4.65 7.41
CA ASN A 37 -15.57 3.82 6.20
C ASN A 37 -15.55 2.33 6.57
N ILE A 38 -14.72 1.95 7.54
CA ILE A 38 -14.65 0.57 8.04
C ILE A 38 -15.94 0.22 8.78
N ASP A 39 -16.43 1.10 9.66
CA ASP A 39 -17.68 0.87 10.40
C ASP A 39 -18.87 0.67 9.47
N GLN A 40 -18.94 1.49 8.42
CA GLN A 40 -19.98 1.36 7.40
C GLN A 40 -19.90 0.03 6.63
N VAL A 41 -18.71 -0.41 6.26
CA VAL A 41 -18.52 -1.70 5.59
C VAL A 41 -18.91 -2.85 6.51
N ARG A 42 -18.47 -2.84 7.78
CA ARG A 42 -18.83 -3.87 8.77
C ARG A 42 -20.34 -3.92 9.04
N SER A 43 -21.05 -2.80 8.99
CA SER A 43 -22.50 -2.77 9.17
C SER A 43 -23.26 -3.36 8.01
N ASN A 44 -22.70 -3.34 6.79
CA ASN A 44 -23.32 -3.85 5.57
C ASN A 44 -22.90 -5.30 5.24
N PHE A 45 -21.75 -5.75 5.75
CA PHE A 45 -21.18 -7.07 5.47
C PHE A 45 -20.73 -7.71 6.79
N SER A 46 -21.50 -8.67 7.32
CA SER A 46 -21.29 -9.27 8.66
C SER A 46 -19.95 -10.01 8.81
N ASP A 47 -19.49 -10.64 7.73
CA ASP A 47 -18.32 -11.54 7.76
C ASP A 47 -17.13 -10.98 6.95
N VAL A 48 -17.09 -9.66 6.75
CA VAL A 48 -16.01 -9.00 6.01
C VAL A 48 -14.74 -8.91 6.82
N GLU A 49 -13.63 -9.35 6.26
CA GLU A 49 -12.29 -9.17 6.82
C GLU A 49 -11.66 -7.88 6.29
N ILE A 50 -11.22 -7.02 7.18
CA ILE A 50 -10.69 -5.69 6.88
C ILE A 50 -9.16 -5.73 6.82
N LEU A 51 -8.60 -5.54 5.64
CA LEU A 51 -7.17 -5.50 5.40
C LEU A 51 -6.72 -4.05 5.17
N VAL A 52 -5.83 -3.53 6.01
CA VAL A 52 -5.42 -2.13 6.00
C VAL A 52 -3.93 -1.99 5.68
N HIS A 53 -3.60 -1.08 4.76
CA HIS A 53 -2.22 -0.73 4.49
C HIS A 53 -1.62 0.11 5.62
N PRO A 54 -0.37 -0.14 6.06
CA PRO A 54 0.25 0.56 7.19
C PRO A 54 0.52 2.05 6.93
N GLU A 55 0.30 2.55 5.72
CA GLU A 55 0.33 3.99 5.40
C GLU A 55 -0.96 4.73 5.76
N CYS A 56 -2.02 4.03 6.18
CA CYS A 56 -3.22 4.66 6.69
C CYS A 56 -3.00 5.29 8.08
N ASP A 57 -3.90 6.20 8.47
CA ASP A 57 -3.89 6.75 9.81
C ASP A 57 -4.02 5.66 10.88
N SER A 58 -3.44 5.89 12.06
CA SER A 58 -3.43 4.91 13.15
C SER A 58 -4.83 4.55 13.65
N SER A 59 -5.81 5.45 13.52
CA SER A 59 -7.21 5.20 13.86
C SER A 59 -7.87 4.23 12.88
N VAL A 60 -7.50 4.27 11.60
CA VAL A 60 -7.93 3.32 10.56
C VAL A 60 -7.25 1.96 10.79
N VAL A 61 -5.93 1.97 11.00
CA VAL A 61 -5.15 0.76 11.31
C VAL A 61 -5.68 0.04 12.54
N ALA A 62 -6.12 0.77 13.57
CA ALA A 62 -6.68 0.20 14.80
C ALA A 62 -7.99 -0.62 14.60
N LYS A 63 -8.68 -0.42 13.47
CA LYS A 63 -9.92 -1.16 13.12
C LYS A 63 -9.69 -2.33 12.17
N ALA A 64 -8.44 -2.57 11.76
CA ALA A 64 -8.09 -3.66 10.84
C ALA A 64 -8.14 -5.04 11.52
N ASP A 65 -8.53 -6.05 10.77
CA ASP A 65 -8.31 -7.45 11.14
C ASP A 65 -6.90 -7.90 10.73
N TYR A 66 -6.39 -7.33 9.63
CA TYR A 66 -5.03 -7.57 9.16
C TYR A 66 -4.37 -6.27 8.68
N VAL A 67 -3.10 -6.09 9.01
CA VAL A 67 -2.28 -4.94 8.57
C VAL A 67 -1.07 -5.46 7.82
N GLY A 68 -0.89 -5.03 6.58
CA GLY A 68 0.23 -5.48 5.76
C GLY A 68 0.44 -4.68 4.49
N SER A 69 1.59 -4.91 3.85
CA SER A 69 1.88 -4.42 2.51
C SER A 69 0.96 -5.07 1.46
N THR A 70 0.94 -4.54 0.24
CA THR A 70 0.17 -5.11 -0.87
C THR A 70 0.46 -6.59 -1.10
N SER A 71 1.73 -7.01 -1.08
CA SER A 71 2.10 -8.42 -1.23
C SER A 71 1.66 -9.28 -0.04
N GLN A 72 1.72 -8.74 1.17
CA GLN A 72 1.24 -9.43 2.37
C GLN A 72 -0.28 -9.58 2.35
N MET A 73 -1.03 -8.54 1.93
CA MET A 73 -2.49 -8.62 1.75
C MET A 73 -2.88 -9.68 0.71
N LEU A 74 -2.18 -9.72 -0.45
CA LEU A 74 -2.43 -10.71 -1.49
C LEU A 74 -2.23 -12.13 -0.96
N ASN A 75 -1.12 -12.39 -0.25
CA ASN A 75 -0.87 -13.69 0.35
C ASN A 75 -1.89 -14.03 1.43
N HIS A 76 -2.28 -13.05 2.25
CA HIS A 76 -3.31 -13.24 3.27
C HIS A 76 -4.65 -13.63 2.66
N VAL A 77 -5.10 -12.95 1.61
CA VAL A 77 -6.34 -13.31 0.87
C VAL A 77 -6.26 -14.72 0.28
N ARG A 78 -5.08 -15.11 -0.23
CA ARG A 78 -4.85 -16.45 -0.79
C ARG A 78 -4.98 -17.53 0.27
N GLU A 79 -4.47 -17.32 1.47
CA GLU A 79 -4.41 -18.29 2.56
C GLU A 79 -5.67 -18.26 3.44
N SER A 80 -6.39 -17.14 3.48
CA SER A 80 -7.59 -16.97 4.28
C SER A 80 -8.73 -17.87 3.82
N LYS A 81 -9.46 -18.41 4.80
CA LYS A 81 -10.70 -19.15 4.57
C LYS A 81 -11.92 -18.25 4.39
N ASN A 82 -11.77 -16.95 4.64
CA ASN A 82 -12.82 -15.96 4.41
C ASN A 82 -13.05 -15.76 2.92
N ASP A 83 -14.30 -15.47 2.58
CA ASP A 83 -14.73 -15.20 1.20
C ASP A 83 -15.06 -13.72 0.97
N SER A 84 -15.06 -12.90 2.01
CA SER A 84 -15.39 -11.47 1.94
C SER A 84 -14.29 -10.59 2.56
N PHE A 85 -13.82 -9.61 1.79
CA PHE A 85 -12.71 -8.72 2.17
C PHE A 85 -13.03 -7.27 1.84
N PHE A 86 -12.52 -6.37 2.67
CA PHE A 86 -12.40 -4.94 2.36
C PHE A 86 -10.94 -4.53 2.42
N LEU A 87 -10.41 -4.05 1.29
CA LEU A 87 -9.02 -3.60 1.19
C LEU A 87 -8.97 -2.09 1.32
N VAL A 88 -8.30 -1.63 2.36
CA VAL A 88 -8.08 -0.20 2.65
C VAL A 88 -6.70 0.19 2.08
N THR A 89 -6.67 0.30 0.77
CA THR A 89 -5.49 0.66 -0.04
C THR A 89 -5.92 1.09 -1.45
N GLU A 90 -4.96 1.24 -2.37
CA GLU A 90 -5.21 1.62 -3.77
C GLU A 90 -5.97 0.53 -4.54
N CYS A 91 -6.90 0.96 -5.40
CA CYS A 91 -7.84 0.09 -6.13
C CYS A 91 -7.19 -0.99 -7.01
N GLY A 92 -5.97 -0.76 -7.50
CA GLY A 92 -5.29 -1.71 -8.37
C GLY A 92 -5.13 -3.09 -7.75
N LEU A 93 -4.88 -3.14 -6.43
CA LEU A 93 -4.78 -4.41 -5.71
C LEU A 93 -6.14 -5.15 -5.70
N THR A 94 -7.23 -4.45 -5.46
CA THR A 94 -8.58 -5.05 -5.51
C THR A 94 -8.88 -5.66 -6.87
N GLY A 95 -8.54 -4.96 -7.97
CA GLY A 95 -8.71 -5.47 -9.32
C GLY A 95 -7.89 -6.75 -9.61
N VAL A 96 -6.63 -6.79 -9.14
CA VAL A 96 -5.80 -8.01 -9.25
C VAL A 96 -6.42 -9.16 -8.47
N LEU A 97 -6.84 -8.92 -7.24
CA LEU A 97 -7.43 -9.95 -6.38
C LEU A 97 -8.77 -10.48 -6.92
N GLN A 98 -9.62 -9.61 -7.47
CA GLN A 98 -10.87 -10.03 -8.14
C GLN A 98 -10.60 -10.94 -9.33
N SER A 99 -9.52 -10.66 -10.08
CA SER A 99 -9.13 -11.50 -11.22
C SER A 99 -8.54 -12.84 -10.79
N GLU A 100 -7.74 -12.85 -9.73
CA GLU A 100 -7.06 -14.06 -9.22
C GLU A 100 -8.02 -14.96 -8.41
N PHE A 101 -8.96 -14.34 -7.68
CA PHE A 101 -9.93 -15.03 -6.80
C PHE A 101 -11.37 -14.65 -7.13
N PRO A 102 -11.90 -15.04 -8.31
CA PRO A 102 -13.23 -14.63 -8.74
C PRO A 102 -14.37 -15.16 -7.85
N GLN A 103 -14.10 -16.17 -6.99
CA GLN A 103 -15.04 -16.71 -6.04
C GLN A 103 -15.14 -15.90 -4.75
N LYS A 104 -14.17 -14.98 -4.48
CA LYS A 104 -14.14 -14.12 -3.30
C LYS A 104 -14.80 -12.77 -3.58
N THR A 105 -15.40 -12.18 -2.56
CA THR A 105 -16.06 -10.88 -2.62
C THR A 105 -15.15 -9.80 -2.07
N PHE A 106 -15.00 -8.70 -2.80
CA PHE A 106 -14.26 -7.53 -2.36
C PHE A 106 -15.23 -6.37 -2.18
N ALA A 107 -15.58 -6.09 -0.92
CA ALA A 107 -16.59 -5.11 -0.54
C ALA A 107 -16.00 -3.70 -0.47
N GLY A 108 -16.89 -2.71 -0.46
CA GLY A 108 -16.55 -1.31 -0.23
C GLY A 108 -16.09 -0.56 -1.47
N SER A 109 -15.70 0.69 -1.25
CA SER A 109 -15.11 1.57 -2.24
C SER A 109 -13.60 1.61 -2.09
N CYS A 110 -12.90 1.92 -3.16
CA CYS A 110 -11.46 2.08 -3.14
C CYS A 110 -11.03 3.41 -3.76
N THR A 111 -9.83 3.88 -3.43
CA THR A 111 -9.26 5.12 -3.94
C THR A 111 -8.25 4.84 -5.03
N LEU A 112 -8.39 5.53 -6.18
CA LEU A 112 -7.45 5.42 -7.30
C LEU A 112 -6.26 6.38 -7.12
N CYS A 113 -5.05 5.88 -7.30
CA CYS A 113 -3.88 6.74 -7.34
C CYS A 113 -3.71 7.37 -8.72
N LYS A 114 -3.95 8.69 -8.82
CA LYS A 114 -3.82 9.44 -10.09
C LYS A 114 -2.41 9.36 -10.69
N TYR A 115 -1.38 9.27 -9.85
CA TYR A 115 0.01 9.16 -10.31
C TYR A 115 0.30 7.77 -10.91
N MET A 116 -0.19 6.70 -10.28
CA MET A 116 -0.07 5.35 -10.84
C MET A 116 -0.87 5.22 -12.13
N LYS A 117 -2.05 5.84 -12.21
CA LYS A 117 -2.94 5.83 -13.39
C LYS A 117 -2.47 6.76 -14.52
N SER A 118 -1.41 7.54 -14.34
CA SER A 118 -0.75 8.24 -15.45
C SER A 118 0.03 7.30 -16.37
N ASN A 119 0.36 6.10 -15.90
CA ASN A 119 0.95 5.05 -16.72
C ASN A 119 -0.16 4.21 -17.35
N SER A 120 -0.22 4.17 -18.68
CA SER A 120 -1.13 3.29 -19.44
C SER A 120 -0.35 2.28 -20.27
N LEU A 121 -1.03 1.23 -20.72
CA LEU A 121 -0.39 0.23 -21.58
C LEU A 121 0.09 0.84 -22.90
N GLU A 122 -0.67 1.80 -23.45
CA GLU A 122 -0.32 2.52 -24.68
C GLU A 122 0.95 3.35 -24.48
N VAL A 123 1.07 4.05 -23.34
CA VAL A 123 2.29 4.83 -23.02
C VAL A 123 3.49 3.88 -22.85
N ILE A 124 3.32 2.78 -22.13
CA ILE A 124 4.39 1.79 -21.95
C ILE A 124 4.82 1.24 -23.33
N LEU A 125 3.89 0.82 -24.17
CA LEU A 125 4.16 0.31 -25.51
C LEU A 125 4.90 1.35 -26.36
N SER A 126 4.42 2.60 -26.38
CA SER A 126 5.06 3.69 -27.09
C SER A 126 6.51 3.92 -26.67
N VAL A 127 6.80 3.88 -25.36
CA VAL A 127 8.16 4.02 -24.83
C VAL A 127 9.06 2.84 -25.23
N LEU A 128 8.51 1.63 -25.24
CA LEU A 128 9.27 0.44 -25.66
C LEU A 128 9.58 0.40 -27.15
N GLU A 129 8.64 0.85 -27.98
CA GLU A 129 8.81 0.88 -29.44
C GLU A 129 9.66 2.06 -29.91
N ASN A 130 9.50 3.24 -29.30
CA ASN A 130 10.14 4.48 -29.71
C ASN A 130 10.62 5.28 -28.48
N PRO A 131 11.67 4.83 -27.76
CA PRO A 131 12.18 5.53 -26.62
C PRO A 131 12.71 6.92 -27.00
N SER A 132 12.28 7.96 -26.28
CA SER A 132 12.77 9.33 -26.46
C SER A 132 13.65 9.74 -25.27
N PRO A 133 14.46 10.80 -25.41
CA PRO A 133 15.23 11.34 -24.29
C PRO A 133 14.36 11.75 -23.09
N GLU A 134 13.11 12.15 -23.33
CA GLU A 134 12.13 12.53 -22.29
C GLU A 134 11.68 11.35 -21.44
N ASN A 135 11.81 10.13 -21.96
CA ASN A 135 11.52 8.90 -21.24
C ASN A 135 12.71 8.41 -20.38
N THR A 136 13.86 9.08 -20.46
CA THR A 136 15.07 8.70 -19.76
C THR A 136 15.26 9.58 -18.53
N ILE A 137 15.29 8.93 -17.36
CA ILE A 137 15.60 9.64 -16.10
C ILE A 137 17.11 9.67 -15.94
N THR A 138 17.65 10.89 -15.87
CA THR A 138 19.08 11.12 -15.59
C THR A 138 19.20 11.79 -14.23
N LEU A 139 20.03 11.21 -13.38
CA LEU A 139 20.37 11.78 -12.08
C LEU A 139 21.83 12.19 -12.05
N GLU A 140 22.13 13.26 -11.29
CA GLU A 140 23.51 13.66 -11.04
C GLU A 140 24.30 12.51 -10.42
N PRO A 141 25.57 12.28 -10.84
CA PRO A 141 26.37 11.14 -10.39
C PRO A 141 26.49 11.04 -8.87
N GLU A 142 26.67 12.16 -8.17
CA GLU A 142 26.75 12.18 -6.71
C GLU A 142 25.42 11.70 -6.08
N THR A 143 24.28 12.12 -6.61
CA THR A 143 22.96 11.67 -6.14
C THR A 143 22.78 10.17 -6.36
N GLN A 144 23.21 9.64 -7.52
CA GLN A 144 23.16 8.20 -7.80
C GLN A 144 23.99 7.40 -6.78
N VAL A 145 25.22 7.81 -6.51
CA VAL A 145 26.09 7.13 -5.56
C VAL A 145 25.48 7.12 -4.16
N ARG A 146 25.01 8.27 -3.69
CA ARG A 146 24.39 8.38 -2.35
C ARG A 146 23.11 7.57 -2.23
N ALA A 147 22.25 7.61 -3.24
CA ALA A 147 21.01 6.81 -3.27
C ALA A 147 21.33 5.30 -3.27
N LEU A 148 22.30 4.87 -4.09
CA LEU A 148 22.74 3.47 -4.12
C LEU A 148 23.31 3.00 -2.77
N GLN A 149 24.05 3.83 -2.07
CA GLN A 149 24.53 3.52 -0.73
C GLN A 149 23.36 3.27 0.23
N CYS A 150 22.33 4.13 0.22
CA CYS A 150 21.14 3.94 1.05
C CYS A 150 20.40 2.62 0.72
N VAL A 151 20.20 2.32 -0.56
CA VAL A 151 19.55 1.08 -0.99
C VAL A 151 20.37 -0.15 -0.56
N ASN A 152 21.70 -0.12 -0.74
CA ASN A 152 22.57 -1.23 -0.37
C ASN A 152 22.55 -1.50 1.14
N GLN A 153 22.39 -0.47 1.97
CA GLN A 153 22.26 -0.66 3.43
C GLN A 153 21.05 -1.51 3.82
N LEU A 154 19.98 -1.53 3.03
CA LEU A 154 18.79 -2.36 3.31
C LEU A 154 19.09 -3.87 3.25
N PHE A 155 20.14 -4.27 2.56
CA PHE A 155 20.53 -5.68 2.40
C PHE A 155 21.58 -6.17 3.41
N HIS A 156 22.00 -5.31 4.34
CA HIS A 156 22.99 -5.64 5.36
C HIS A 156 22.37 -5.90 6.77
N TYR A 157 21.03 -6.00 6.84
CA TYR A 157 20.30 -6.27 8.09
C TYR A 157 19.50 -7.56 8.02
#